data_bb962c80db5bd5abfb74bcdefa9b5f88
#
_entry.id   bb962c80db5bd5abfb74bcdefa9b5f88
#
_cell.length_a   1.000
_cell.length_b   1.000
_cell.length_c   1.000
_cell.angle_alpha   90.00
_cell.angle_beta   90.00
_cell.angle_gamma   90.00
#
_symmetry.space_group_name_H-M   'P 1'
#
loop_
_entity.id
_entity.type
_entity.pdbx_description
1 polymer ?
#
loop_
_entity_poly.entity_id
_entity_poly.type
_entity_poly.pdbx_seq_one_letter_code
_entity_poly.pdbx_strand_id
1 'polypeptide(L)'
;IIIDEVRIFKEIEEKQPASVSLNGPDGMLPQVQDMAMKITKKYEIPAYVLADTTWGTCDLNTTGSKILGADIQFNIGHTINTESLENNLVLIDAFDDVGFESVAEKCTKLLKGKLISLVTDSQHLHQMDKVEKILTKNGINVKIGKGKGQLNDGQVFGCEFYPATELKKEVDAYVFLGQSNFHAAGIALSTNLPTFVLDPYFNEVREVTDFARSLKKKATLAIFKAAEAKSFGIIIGLKEGQLSKVFGLKFKKELEKEGKKVQL
;
A
#
# COMPACT_ATOMS: atom_id res chain seq x y z
N ILE A 1 -14.68 7.61 -1.06
CA ILE A 1 -13.46 7.48 -1.90
C ILE A 1 -13.78 7.98 -3.28
N ILE A 2 -12.89 8.77 -3.86
CA ILE A 2 -12.99 9.40 -5.18
C ILE A 2 -12.03 8.67 -6.11
N ILE A 3 -12.55 8.24 -7.26
CA ILE A 3 -11.74 7.63 -8.34
C ILE A 3 -11.34 8.74 -9.32
N ASP A 4 -10.10 8.75 -9.79
CA ASP A 4 -9.66 9.65 -10.85
C ASP A 4 -10.27 9.25 -12.21
N GLU A 5 -11.56 9.60 -12.37
CA GLU A 5 -12.31 9.37 -13.61
C GLU A 5 -11.72 10.12 -14.81
N VAL A 6 -11.13 11.30 -14.56
CA VAL A 6 -10.57 12.15 -15.61
C VAL A 6 -9.43 11.41 -16.32
N ARG A 7 -8.55 10.76 -15.55
CA ARG A 7 -7.46 9.96 -16.11
C ARG A 7 -7.97 8.76 -16.89
N ILE A 8 -8.99 8.04 -16.38
CA ILE A 8 -9.59 6.89 -17.11
C ILE A 8 -10.09 7.35 -18.46
N PHE A 9 -10.89 8.41 -18.51
CA PHE A 9 -11.47 8.90 -19.75
C PHE A 9 -10.41 9.40 -20.73
N LYS A 10 -9.39 10.10 -20.23
CA LYS A 10 -8.25 10.54 -21.04
C LYS A 10 -7.53 9.36 -21.70
N GLU A 11 -7.21 8.31 -20.94
CA GLU A 11 -6.55 7.11 -21.48
C GLU A 11 -7.41 6.42 -22.56
N ILE A 12 -8.74 6.37 -22.39
CA ILE A 12 -9.64 5.81 -23.39
C ILE A 12 -9.68 6.69 -24.65
N GLU A 13 -9.76 8.01 -24.49
CA GLU A 13 -9.82 8.95 -25.61
C GLU A 13 -8.52 8.98 -26.42
N GLU A 14 -7.37 8.85 -25.76
CA GLU A 14 -6.05 8.82 -26.42
C GLU A 14 -5.76 7.48 -27.11
N LYS A 15 -6.11 6.35 -26.47
CA LYS A 15 -5.74 5.01 -26.94
C LYS A 15 -6.83 4.32 -27.77
N GLN A 16 -8.08 4.79 -27.70
CA GLN A 16 -9.25 4.26 -28.41
C GLN A 16 -9.37 2.72 -28.34
N PRO A 17 -9.38 2.11 -27.12
CA PRO A 17 -9.44 0.67 -26.97
C PRO A 17 -10.79 0.13 -27.45
N ALA A 18 -10.81 -1.10 -27.99
CA ALA A 18 -12.05 -1.79 -28.32
C ALA A 18 -12.74 -2.40 -27.08
N SER A 19 -11.98 -2.62 -26.00
CA SER A 19 -12.50 -3.09 -24.71
C SER A 19 -11.57 -2.75 -23.56
N VAL A 20 -12.10 -2.66 -22.35
CA VAL A 20 -11.32 -2.40 -21.14
C VAL A 20 -11.68 -3.37 -20.03
N SER A 21 -10.75 -3.59 -19.10
CA SER A 21 -11.02 -4.26 -17.83
C SER A 21 -10.70 -3.34 -16.67
N LEU A 22 -11.44 -3.50 -15.57
CA LEU A 22 -11.26 -2.73 -14.34
C LEU A 22 -11.17 -3.69 -13.16
N ASN A 23 -10.25 -3.42 -12.24
CA ASN A 23 -10.18 -4.09 -10.95
C ASN A 23 -9.82 -3.09 -9.84
N GLY A 24 -10.03 -3.50 -8.61
CA GLY A 24 -9.73 -2.68 -7.44
C GLY A 24 -9.94 -3.44 -6.14
N PRO A 25 -9.73 -2.80 -4.99
CA PRO A 25 -9.99 -3.43 -3.68
C PRO A 25 -11.47 -3.83 -3.52
N ASP A 26 -11.73 -4.92 -2.80
CA ASP A 26 -13.10 -5.43 -2.55
C ASP A 26 -14.07 -4.35 -2.06
N GLY A 27 -13.61 -3.50 -1.14
CA GLY A 27 -14.43 -2.41 -0.62
C GLY A 27 -14.83 -1.35 -1.64
N MET A 28 -14.22 -1.36 -2.83
CA MET A 28 -14.49 -0.44 -3.92
C MET A 28 -15.21 -1.08 -5.12
N LEU A 29 -15.52 -2.37 -5.07
CA LEU A 29 -16.18 -3.06 -6.19
C LEU A 29 -17.46 -2.37 -6.68
N PRO A 30 -18.35 -1.82 -5.82
CA PRO A 30 -19.51 -1.06 -6.31
C PRO A 30 -19.12 0.16 -7.15
N GLN A 31 -18.11 0.94 -6.70
CA GLN A 31 -17.62 2.11 -7.45
C GLN A 31 -16.93 1.72 -8.75
N VAL A 32 -16.18 0.60 -8.73
CA VAL A 32 -15.53 0.03 -9.94
C VAL A 32 -16.60 -0.40 -10.94
N GLN A 33 -17.69 -1.02 -10.50
CA GLN A 33 -18.82 -1.40 -11.36
C GLN A 33 -19.53 -0.17 -11.93
N ASP A 34 -19.77 0.86 -11.11
CA ASP A 34 -20.37 2.12 -11.59
C ASP A 34 -19.48 2.78 -12.65
N MET A 35 -18.16 2.74 -12.47
CA MET A 35 -17.21 3.24 -13.46
C MET A 35 -17.27 2.44 -14.78
N ALA A 36 -17.32 1.11 -14.70
CA ALA A 36 -17.48 0.27 -15.89
C ALA A 36 -18.77 0.59 -16.66
N MET A 37 -19.88 0.79 -15.94
CA MET A 37 -21.15 1.21 -16.55
C MET A 37 -21.06 2.59 -17.23
N LYS A 38 -20.37 3.56 -16.60
CA LYS A 38 -20.12 4.89 -17.17
C LYS A 38 -19.32 4.78 -18.49
N ILE A 39 -18.25 3.96 -18.49
CA ILE A 39 -17.42 3.73 -19.68
C ILE A 39 -18.26 3.14 -20.81
N THR A 40 -18.98 2.04 -20.53
CA THR A 40 -19.82 1.38 -21.54
C THR A 40 -20.87 2.34 -22.11
N LYS A 41 -21.51 3.16 -21.27
CA LYS A 41 -22.52 4.13 -21.71
C LYS A 41 -21.91 5.27 -22.52
N LYS A 42 -20.72 5.76 -22.17
CA LYS A 42 -20.10 6.94 -22.81
C LYS A 42 -19.41 6.59 -24.12
N TYR A 43 -18.73 5.44 -24.17
CA TYR A 43 -17.85 5.08 -25.29
C TYR A 43 -18.36 3.91 -26.12
N GLU A 44 -19.47 3.27 -25.71
CA GLU A 44 -20.08 2.12 -26.39
C GLU A 44 -19.13 0.91 -26.55
N ILE A 45 -18.16 0.75 -25.62
CA ILE A 45 -17.22 -0.36 -25.58
C ILE A 45 -17.50 -1.28 -24.37
N PRO A 46 -17.18 -2.58 -24.46
CA PRO A 46 -17.22 -3.48 -23.31
C PRO A 46 -16.26 -3.04 -22.21
N ALA A 47 -16.76 -2.96 -20.96
CA ALA A 47 -15.98 -2.71 -19.77
C ALA A 47 -16.20 -3.84 -18.76
N TYR A 48 -15.19 -4.68 -18.58
CA TYR A 48 -15.24 -5.87 -17.72
C TYR A 48 -14.79 -5.53 -16.32
N VAL A 49 -15.53 -5.96 -15.30
CA VAL A 49 -15.10 -5.86 -13.89
C VAL A 49 -14.47 -7.19 -13.49
N LEU A 50 -13.20 -7.14 -13.08
CA LEU A 50 -12.50 -8.27 -12.50
C LEU A 50 -12.78 -8.27 -10.99
N ALA A 51 -13.61 -9.21 -10.53
CA ALA A 51 -14.09 -9.27 -9.15
C ALA A 51 -13.13 -10.00 -8.18
N ASP A 52 -11.96 -10.40 -8.64
CA ASP A 52 -10.93 -10.95 -7.75
C ASP A 52 -10.38 -9.86 -6.84
N THR A 53 -10.19 -10.20 -5.58
CA THR A 53 -9.65 -9.29 -4.55
C THR A 53 -8.27 -8.78 -4.93
N THR A 54 -8.10 -7.46 -4.96
CA THR A 54 -6.80 -6.80 -5.15
C THR A 54 -6.29 -6.25 -3.81
N TRP A 55 -5.22 -6.85 -3.29
CA TRP A 55 -4.62 -6.50 -2.00
C TRP A 55 -3.52 -5.45 -2.10
N GLY A 56 -3.06 -5.15 -3.29
CA GLY A 56 -1.97 -4.22 -3.54
C GLY A 56 -1.46 -4.32 -4.97
N THR A 57 -0.42 -3.55 -5.31
CA THR A 57 0.24 -3.59 -6.62
C THR A 57 0.93 -4.92 -6.95
N CYS A 58 1.09 -5.80 -5.97
CA CYS A 58 1.57 -7.16 -6.18
C CYS A 58 0.47 -8.15 -6.61
N ASP A 59 -0.76 -7.66 -6.84
CA ASP A 59 -1.95 -8.48 -7.10
C ASP A 59 -2.88 -7.81 -8.12
N LEU A 60 -2.34 -7.48 -9.28
CA LEU A 60 -3.03 -6.66 -10.29
C LEU A 60 -3.97 -7.45 -11.22
N ASN A 61 -4.01 -8.79 -11.11
CA ASN A 61 -4.84 -9.69 -11.94
C ASN A 61 -4.72 -9.45 -13.46
N THR A 62 -3.49 -9.26 -13.96
CA THR A 62 -3.26 -9.04 -15.40
C THR A 62 -3.62 -10.27 -16.22
N THR A 63 -3.55 -11.46 -15.64
CA THR A 63 -3.97 -12.72 -16.26
C THR A 63 -5.46 -12.72 -16.61
N GLY A 64 -6.34 -12.25 -15.70
CA GLY A 64 -7.77 -12.14 -15.96
C GLY A 64 -8.07 -11.20 -17.12
N SER A 65 -7.41 -10.05 -17.16
CA SER A 65 -7.52 -9.08 -18.25
C SER A 65 -7.09 -9.67 -19.60
N LYS A 66 -5.96 -10.39 -19.63
CA LYS A 66 -5.44 -11.07 -20.84
C LYS A 66 -6.40 -12.17 -21.35
N ILE A 67 -7.01 -12.95 -20.46
CA ILE A 67 -7.99 -13.98 -20.82
C ILE A 67 -9.23 -13.35 -21.49
N LEU A 68 -9.68 -12.18 -21.01
CA LEU A 68 -10.79 -11.45 -21.59
C LEU A 68 -10.43 -10.73 -22.90
N GLY A 69 -9.15 -10.63 -23.24
CA GLY A 69 -8.67 -9.88 -24.40
C GLY A 69 -8.92 -8.37 -24.29
N ALA A 70 -8.92 -7.83 -23.06
CA ALA A 70 -9.09 -6.40 -22.87
C ALA A 70 -7.83 -5.64 -23.33
N ASP A 71 -8.03 -4.56 -24.10
CA ASP A 71 -6.93 -3.76 -24.64
C ASP A 71 -6.25 -2.92 -23.57
N ILE A 72 -7.01 -2.44 -22.58
CA ILE A 72 -6.51 -1.69 -21.44
C ILE A 72 -7.07 -2.29 -20.14
N GLN A 73 -6.22 -2.40 -19.15
CA GLN A 73 -6.62 -2.71 -17.78
C GLN A 73 -6.42 -1.48 -16.89
N PHE A 74 -7.49 -1.02 -16.24
CA PHE A 74 -7.44 -0.02 -15.19
C PHE A 74 -7.42 -0.69 -13.82
N ASN A 75 -6.33 -0.50 -13.07
CA ASN A 75 -6.27 -0.92 -11.67
C ASN A 75 -6.54 0.29 -10.78
N ILE A 76 -7.64 0.25 -10.04
CA ILE A 76 -8.12 1.36 -9.22
C ILE A 76 -7.58 1.21 -7.80
N GLY A 77 -6.93 2.25 -7.29
CA GLY A 77 -6.26 2.25 -6.00
C GLY A 77 -4.90 1.55 -6.00
N HIS A 78 -4.22 1.57 -4.85
CA HIS A 78 -2.88 1.02 -4.66
C HIS A 78 -1.84 1.56 -5.66
N THR A 79 -1.93 2.84 -6.02
CA THR A 79 -1.05 3.45 -6.99
C THR A 79 0.38 3.61 -6.47
N ILE A 80 1.31 3.43 -7.38
CA ILE A 80 2.75 3.56 -7.16
C ILE A 80 3.35 4.44 -8.25
N ASN A 81 4.54 4.96 -8.00
CA ASN A 81 5.30 5.64 -9.05
C ASN A 81 5.86 4.58 -10.01
N THR A 82 5.34 4.49 -11.23
CA THR A 82 5.83 3.53 -12.22
C THR A 82 6.05 4.18 -13.56
N GLU A 83 7.27 4.08 -14.04
CA GLU A 83 7.62 4.35 -15.43
C GLU A 83 7.64 3.05 -16.29
N SER A 84 7.42 1.87 -15.69
CA SER A 84 7.73 0.57 -16.30
C SER A 84 6.61 -0.48 -16.25
N LEU A 85 5.35 -0.08 -16.20
CA LEU A 85 4.24 -1.03 -16.37
C LEU A 85 4.07 -1.42 -17.83
N GLU A 86 3.51 -2.61 -18.08
CA GLU A 86 3.08 -3.02 -19.43
C GLU A 86 2.19 -1.91 -20.03
N ASN A 87 2.34 -1.60 -21.32
CA ASN A 87 1.67 -0.46 -22.00
C ASN A 87 0.15 -0.46 -21.91
N ASN A 88 -0.46 -1.58 -21.54
CA ASN A 88 -1.90 -1.75 -21.41
C ASN A 88 -2.41 -1.76 -19.95
N LEU A 89 -1.53 -1.62 -18.96
CA LEU A 89 -1.92 -1.52 -17.54
C LEU A 89 -1.78 -0.07 -17.06
N VAL A 90 -2.88 0.49 -16.60
CA VAL A 90 -2.94 1.87 -16.08
C VAL A 90 -3.38 1.85 -14.62
N LEU A 91 -2.56 2.41 -13.74
CA LEU A 91 -2.92 2.60 -12.34
C LEU A 91 -3.71 3.89 -12.18
N ILE A 92 -4.88 3.78 -11.56
CA ILE A 92 -5.81 4.89 -11.33
C ILE A 92 -5.86 5.24 -9.85
N ASP A 93 -5.64 6.49 -9.52
CA ASP A 93 -5.71 6.95 -8.15
C ASP A 93 -7.14 6.83 -7.59
N ALA A 94 -7.19 6.36 -6.36
CA ALA A 94 -8.37 6.38 -5.51
C ALA A 94 -7.99 7.06 -4.21
N PHE A 95 -8.59 8.19 -3.93
CA PHE A 95 -8.22 9.06 -2.81
C PHE A 95 -9.42 9.48 -1.99
N ASP A 96 -9.17 9.99 -0.79
CA ASP A 96 -10.19 10.47 0.12
C ASP A 96 -9.87 11.90 0.57
N ASP A 97 -10.86 12.79 0.51
CA ASP A 97 -10.74 14.21 0.90
C ASP A 97 -11.08 14.44 2.38
N VAL A 98 -11.01 13.40 3.22
CA VAL A 98 -11.25 13.56 4.65
C VAL A 98 -10.25 14.57 5.26
N GLY A 99 -10.74 15.49 6.10
CA GLY A 99 -9.89 16.53 6.70
C GLY A 99 -9.01 16.01 7.83
N PHE A 100 -7.74 16.39 7.83
CA PHE A 100 -6.77 16.07 8.88
C PHE A 100 -6.59 17.22 9.92
N GLU A 101 -7.24 18.35 9.79
CA GLU A 101 -7.02 19.55 10.60
C GLU A 101 -7.15 19.24 12.10
N SER A 102 -8.30 18.68 12.50
CA SER A 102 -8.59 18.39 13.90
C SER A 102 -7.63 17.38 14.53
N VAL A 103 -7.28 16.33 13.80
CA VAL A 103 -6.36 15.29 14.30
C VAL A 103 -4.91 15.78 14.31
N ALA A 104 -4.51 16.64 13.39
CA ALA A 104 -3.19 17.28 13.39
C ALA A 104 -2.99 18.21 14.59
N GLU A 105 -4.02 18.95 15.01
CA GLU A 105 -3.99 19.76 16.23
C GLU A 105 -3.80 18.88 17.48
N LYS A 106 -4.44 17.73 17.55
CA LYS A 106 -4.24 16.76 18.65
C LYS A 106 -2.81 16.22 18.66
N CYS A 107 -2.26 15.90 17.50
CA CYS A 107 -0.88 15.44 17.34
C CYS A 107 0.12 16.47 17.87
N THR A 108 -0.13 17.77 17.67
CA THR A 108 0.73 18.83 18.14
C THR A 108 0.97 18.78 19.66
N LYS A 109 -0.04 18.45 20.45
CA LYS A 109 0.11 18.33 21.92
C LYS A 109 1.07 17.24 22.33
N LEU A 110 1.22 16.19 21.53
CA LEU A 110 2.07 15.03 21.80
C LEU A 110 3.51 15.22 21.30
N LEU A 111 3.68 15.91 20.16
CA LEU A 111 4.93 15.93 19.41
C LEU A 111 5.55 17.32 19.24
N LYS A 112 5.06 18.34 19.97
CA LYS A 112 5.61 19.71 19.91
C LYS A 112 7.11 19.73 20.18
N GLY A 113 7.86 20.42 19.34
CA GLY A 113 9.31 20.55 19.42
C GLY A 113 10.09 19.35 18.91
N LYS A 114 9.43 18.27 18.50
CA LYS A 114 10.09 17.11 17.88
C LYS A 114 10.29 17.31 16.39
N LEU A 115 11.28 16.62 15.84
CA LEU A 115 11.47 16.44 14.40
C LEU A 115 10.83 15.11 14.01
N ILE A 116 9.80 15.15 13.18
CA ILE A 116 9.09 13.95 12.74
C ILE A 116 9.24 13.70 11.24
N SER A 117 9.08 12.44 10.82
CA SER A 117 8.83 12.12 9.41
C SER A 117 7.34 11.90 9.20
N LEU A 118 6.78 12.62 8.22
CA LEU A 118 5.41 12.46 7.77
C LEU A 118 5.38 11.43 6.64
N VAL A 119 4.50 10.44 6.76
CA VAL A 119 4.36 9.34 5.80
C VAL A 119 2.89 8.94 5.63
N THR A 120 2.54 8.37 4.48
CA THR A 120 1.19 7.91 4.19
C THR A 120 1.18 6.80 3.13
N ASP A 121 0.02 6.23 2.87
CA ASP A 121 -0.23 5.40 1.69
C ASP A 121 -0.70 6.25 0.48
N SER A 122 -1.01 5.63 -0.65
CA SER A 122 -1.45 6.33 -1.86
C SER A 122 -2.75 7.12 -1.67
N GLN A 123 -3.62 6.69 -0.76
CA GLN A 123 -4.95 7.28 -0.56
C GLN A 123 -4.90 8.74 -0.08
N HIS A 124 -3.86 9.13 0.67
CA HIS A 124 -3.73 10.44 1.28
C HIS A 124 -2.49 11.23 0.84
N LEU A 125 -1.75 10.77 -0.17
CA LEU A 125 -0.56 11.48 -0.67
C LEU A 125 -0.83 12.94 -1.03
N HIS A 126 -1.96 13.22 -1.68
CA HIS A 126 -2.38 14.56 -2.09
C HIS A 126 -2.59 15.53 -0.91
N GLN A 127 -2.71 15.01 0.31
CA GLN A 127 -2.95 15.83 1.52
C GLN A 127 -1.67 16.11 2.32
N MET A 128 -0.55 15.49 1.99
CA MET A 128 0.69 15.59 2.77
C MET A 128 1.17 17.01 2.96
N ASP A 129 1.23 17.80 1.89
CA ASP A 129 1.67 19.22 1.96
C ASP A 129 0.77 20.07 2.87
N LYS A 130 -0.52 19.81 2.86
CA LYS A 130 -1.49 20.50 3.70
C LYS A 130 -1.26 20.17 5.17
N VAL A 131 -1.10 18.89 5.49
CA VAL A 131 -0.87 18.42 6.86
C VAL A 131 0.50 18.87 7.36
N GLU A 132 1.55 18.81 6.55
CA GLU A 132 2.87 19.34 6.88
C GLU A 132 2.79 20.81 7.31
N LYS A 133 2.10 21.66 6.54
CA LYS A 133 1.91 23.08 6.87
C LYS A 133 1.18 23.29 8.20
N ILE A 134 0.17 22.46 8.49
CA ILE A 134 -0.57 22.54 9.76
C ILE A 134 0.36 22.15 10.92
N LEU A 135 1.08 21.06 10.82
CA LEU A 135 2.00 20.59 11.87
C LEU A 135 3.12 21.60 12.12
N THR A 136 3.73 22.13 11.06
CA THR A 136 4.82 23.12 11.14
C THR A 136 4.35 24.41 11.77
N LYS A 137 3.18 24.92 11.39
CA LYS A 137 2.57 26.13 12.00
C LYS A 137 2.35 25.96 13.50
N ASN A 138 2.11 24.73 13.94
CA ASN A 138 1.88 24.40 15.35
C ASN A 138 3.17 24.01 16.11
N GLY A 139 4.36 24.17 15.52
CA GLY A 139 5.65 24.00 16.19
C GLY A 139 6.18 22.55 16.18
N ILE A 140 5.76 21.73 15.22
CA ILE A 140 6.38 20.43 14.92
C ILE A 140 7.29 20.60 13.70
N ASN A 141 8.53 20.14 13.78
CA ASN A 141 9.42 20.10 12.63
C ASN A 141 9.10 18.84 11.82
N VAL A 142 8.87 19.01 10.51
CA VAL A 142 8.46 17.93 9.62
C VAL A 142 9.50 17.66 8.55
N LYS A 143 9.78 16.40 8.28
CA LYS A 143 10.51 15.93 7.10
C LYS A 143 9.65 14.93 6.33
N ILE A 144 9.79 14.92 5.01
CA ILE A 144 9.19 13.93 4.12
C ILE A 144 10.34 13.21 3.43
N GLY A 145 10.45 11.90 3.63
CA GLY A 145 11.49 11.09 3.02
C GLY A 145 11.31 10.94 1.52
N LYS A 146 12.40 10.84 0.80
CA LYS A 146 12.38 10.72 -0.66
C LYS A 146 11.90 9.34 -1.11
N GLY A 147 11.08 9.35 -2.14
CA GLY A 147 10.67 8.13 -2.83
C GLY A 147 11.84 7.43 -3.50
N LYS A 148 11.74 6.12 -3.67
CA LYS A 148 12.71 5.31 -4.41
C LYS A 148 12.01 4.16 -5.12
N GLY A 149 12.40 3.90 -6.37
CA GLY A 149 11.77 2.84 -7.17
C GLY A 149 10.30 3.14 -7.42
N GLN A 150 9.43 2.33 -6.86
CA GLN A 150 7.98 2.43 -7.04
C GLN A 150 7.27 3.35 -6.04
N LEU A 151 8.00 3.96 -5.11
CA LEU A 151 7.42 4.83 -4.08
C LEU A 151 7.58 6.31 -4.43
N ASN A 152 6.53 7.07 -4.18
CA ASN A 152 6.58 8.54 -4.15
C ASN A 152 7.19 9.03 -2.83
N ASP A 153 7.53 10.33 -2.75
CA ASP A 153 8.01 10.97 -1.53
C ASP A 153 6.98 10.75 -0.40
N GLY A 154 7.44 10.29 0.75
CA GLY A 154 6.61 9.99 1.92
C GLY A 154 5.64 8.80 1.79
N GLN A 155 5.58 8.15 0.63
CA GLN A 155 4.70 7.00 0.43
C GLN A 155 5.29 5.73 1.06
N VAL A 156 4.44 4.94 1.71
CA VAL A 156 4.78 3.61 2.22
C VAL A 156 3.73 2.59 1.82
N PHE A 157 4.15 1.33 1.70
CA PHE A 157 3.28 0.18 1.59
C PHE A 157 3.43 -0.73 2.80
N GLY A 158 2.59 -1.75 2.89
CA GLY A 158 2.72 -2.77 3.93
C GLY A 158 4.00 -3.61 3.86
N CYS A 159 4.73 -3.57 2.76
CA CYS A 159 5.95 -4.34 2.49
C CYS A 159 7.15 -3.47 2.08
N GLU A 160 6.97 -2.18 1.85
CA GLU A 160 8.03 -1.26 1.43
C GLU A 160 7.94 0.07 2.20
N PHE A 161 9.05 0.45 2.86
CA PHE A 161 9.10 1.58 3.79
C PHE A 161 10.32 2.49 3.54
N TYR A 162 10.87 2.52 2.32
CA TYR A 162 12.10 3.26 2.06
C TYR A 162 12.04 4.73 2.47
N PRO A 163 10.98 5.53 2.15
CA PRO A 163 10.91 6.93 2.56
C PRO A 163 10.92 7.13 4.09
N ALA A 164 10.46 6.13 4.85
CA ALA A 164 10.58 6.16 6.30
C ALA A 164 12.01 5.76 6.74
N THR A 165 12.54 4.66 6.19
CA THR A 165 13.81 4.08 6.67
C THR A 165 15.03 4.95 6.36
N GLU A 166 15.02 5.75 5.29
CA GLU A 166 16.11 6.67 4.99
C GLU A 166 16.29 7.75 6.07
N LEU A 167 15.20 8.21 6.67
CA LEU A 167 15.20 9.26 7.70
C LEU A 167 15.38 8.75 9.14
N LYS A 168 15.50 7.44 9.37
CA LYS A 168 15.49 6.85 10.73
C LYS A 168 16.57 7.32 11.68
N LYS A 169 17.65 7.94 11.20
CA LYS A 169 18.73 8.51 12.02
C LYS A 169 18.56 10.02 12.23
N GLU A 170 17.57 10.63 11.60
CA GLU A 170 17.40 12.08 11.53
C GLU A 170 16.18 12.56 12.28
N VAL A 171 15.21 11.68 12.54
CA VAL A 171 13.92 12.06 13.13
C VAL A 171 13.70 11.39 14.49
N ASP A 172 12.88 12.03 15.33
CA ASP A 172 12.50 11.52 16.65
C ASP A 172 11.34 10.54 16.62
N ALA A 173 10.45 10.67 15.63
CA ALA A 173 9.24 9.88 15.51
C ALA A 173 8.68 9.90 14.06
N TYR A 174 7.74 9.00 13.80
CA TYR A 174 6.96 8.96 12.56
C TYR A 174 5.50 9.30 12.82
N VAL A 175 4.89 9.95 11.83
CA VAL A 175 3.47 10.24 11.80
C VAL A 175 2.91 9.71 10.50
N PHE A 176 2.05 8.70 10.58
CA PHE A 176 1.35 8.10 9.45
C PHE A 176 -0.03 8.72 9.29
N LEU A 177 -0.32 9.27 8.11
CA LEU A 177 -1.65 9.77 7.77
C LEU A 177 -2.53 8.62 7.27
N GLY A 178 -3.66 8.40 7.92
CA GLY A 178 -4.61 7.37 7.54
C GLY A 178 -5.10 6.54 8.73
N GLN A 179 -5.88 5.50 8.45
CA GLN A 179 -6.52 4.67 9.47
C GLN A 179 -5.69 3.42 9.83
N SER A 180 -4.76 3.01 8.98
CA SER A 180 -4.17 1.68 9.02
C SER A 180 -3.09 1.50 10.08
N ASN A 181 -3.39 0.71 11.10
CA ASN A 181 -2.34 0.22 12.03
C ASN A 181 -1.30 -0.67 11.34
N PHE A 182 -1.65 -1.33 10.23
CA PHE A 182 -0.77 -2.23 9.50
C PHE A 182 0.44 -1.50 8.91
N HIS A 183 0.21 -0.40 8.17
CA HIS A 183 1.28 0.43 7.61
C HIS A 183 2.12 1.08 8.72
N ALA A 184 1.47 1.68 9.71
CA ALA A 184 2.16 2.34 10.81
C ALA A 184 3.00 1.38 11.65
N ALA A 185 2.51 0.17 11.93
CA ALA A 185 3.29 -0.87 12.62
C ALA A 185 4.50 -1.32 11.79
N GLY A 186 4.36 -1.42 10.47
CA GLY A 186 5.47 -1.70 9.57
C GLY A 186 6.57 -0.65 9.63
N ILE A 187 6.20 0.63 9.70
CA ILE A 187 7.14 1.75 9.91
C ILE A 187 7.86 1.58 11.25
N ALA A 188 7.11 1.37 12.35
CA ALA A 188 7.70 1.17 13.67
C ALA A 188 8.65 -0.04 13.73
N LEU A 189 8.33 -1.14 13.05
CA LEU A 189 9.17 -2.34 12.96
C LEU A 189 10.46 -2.10 12.17
N SER A 190 10.38 -1.36 11.05
CA SER A 190 11.53 -1.13 10.17
C SER A 190 12.48 -0.04 10.68
N THR A 191 11.97 0.92 11.46
CA THR A 191 12.75 2.05 11.97
C THR A 191 13.16 1.90 13.43
N ASN A 192 12.40 1.15 14.23
CA ASN A 192 12.47 1.05 15.70
C ASN A 192 12.24 2.39 16.43
N LEU A 193 11.50 3.33 15.79
CA LEU A 193 11.16 4.64 16.37
C LEU A 193 9.67 4.71 16.72
N PRO A 194 9.29 5.62 17.65
CA PRO A 194 7.90 5.90 17.95
C PRO A 194 7.12 6.24 16.69
N THR A 195 5.97 5.62 16.51
CA THR A 195 5.13 5.81 15.32
C THR A 195 3.70 6.07 15.75
N PHE A 196 3.14 7.16 15.21
CA PHE A 196 1.80 7.64 15.51
C PHE A 196 0.94 7.58 14.26
N VAL A 197 -0.31 7.16 14.41
CA VAL A 197 -1.33 7.22 13.38
C VAL A 197 -2.17 8.46 13.61
N LEU A 198 -2.33 9.29 12.57
CA LEU A 198 -3.33 10.34 12.52
C LEU A 198 -4.54 9.80 11.79
N ASP A 199 -5.56 9.40 12.55
CA ASP A 199 -6.79 8.84 12.02
C ASP A 199 -7.87 9.91 11.88
N PRO A 200 -8.18 10.38 10.67
CA PRO A 200 -9.18 11.43 10.47
C PRO A 200 -10.61 10.89 10.61
N TYR A 201 -10.83 9.58 10.41
CA TYR A 201 -12.16 8.97 10.46
C TYR A 201 -12.67 8.84 11.90
N PHE A 202 -11.80 8.41 12.83
CA PHE A 202 -12.10 8.36 14.26
C PHE A 202 -11.65 9.63 14.99
N ASN A 203 -11.05 10.58 14.28
CA ASN A 203 -10.53 11.83 14.85
C ASN A 203 -9.63 11.56 16.08
N GLU A 204 -8.68 10.63 15.94
CA GLU A 204 -7.78 10.21 17.02
C GLU A 204 -6.32 10.19 16.57
N VAL A 205 -5.43 10.38 17.55
CA VAL A 205 -3.99 10.12 17.42
C VAL A 205 -3.66 8.96 18.31
N ARG A 206 -3.13 7.88 17.73
CA ARG A 206 -2.73 6.69 18.51
C ARG A 206 -1.30 6.29 18.22
N GLU A 207 -0.57 5.94 19.23
CA GLU A 207 0.77 5.38 19.12
C GLU A 207 0.68 3.87 18.88
N VAL A 208 1.43 3.35 17.90
CA VAL A 208 1.45 1.93 17.54
C VAL A 208 2.77 1.23 17.88
N THR A 209 3.67 1.89 18.58
CA THR A 209 5.01 1.37 18.90
C THR A 209 4.95 0.09 19.71
N ASP A 210 4.11 0.03 20.75
CA ASP A 210 3.96 -1.18 21.58
C ASP A 210 3.26 -2.31 20.86
N PHE A 211 2.29 -1.99 20.00
CA PHE A 211 1.67 -2.96 19.10
C PHE A 211 2.73 -3.59 18.17
N ALA A 212 3.58 -2.78 17.54
CA ALA A 212 4.68 -3.26 16.71
C ALA A 212 5.68 -4.15 17.49
N ARG A 213 6.03 -3.75 18.71
CA ARG A 213 6.88 -4.57 19.61
C ARG A 213 6.25 -5.93 19.92
N SER A 214 4.94 -5.95 20.15
CA SER A 214 4.20 -7.21 20.38
C SER A 214 4.23 -8.15 19.16
N LEU A 215 4.11 -7.60 17.95
CA LEU A 215 4.25 -8.37 16.70
C LEU A 215 5.66 -8.95 16.55
N LYS A 216 6.69 -8.14 16.82
CA LYS A 216 8.09 -8.60 16.78
C LYS A 216 8.33 -9.75 17.78
N LYS A 217 7.82 -9.61 19.00
CA LYS A 217 7.91 -10.68 20.02
C LYS A 217 7.22 -11.96 19.57
N LYS A 218 6.00 -11.87 19.00
CA LYS A 218 5.29 -13.03 18.45
C LYS A 218 6.07 -13.70 17.32
N ALA A 219 6.62 -12.92 16.39
CA ALA A 219 7.45 -13.44 15.30
C ALA A 219 8.70 -14.15 15.82
N THR A 220 9.40 -13.57 16.81
CA THR A 220 10.57 -14.20 17.45
C THR A 220 10.20 -15.54 18.10
N LEU A 221 9.10 -15.59 18.85
CA LEU A 221 8.63 -16.84 19.46
C LEU A 221 8.26 -17.91 18.42
N ALA A 222 7.69 -17.49 17.28
CA ALA A 222 7.39 -18.39 16.17
C ALA A 222 8.68 -19.01 15.55
N ILE A 223 9.76 -18.22 15.45
CA ILE A 223 11.08 -18.70 14.98
C ILE A 223 11.61 -19.80 15.92
N PHE A 224 11.57 -19.58 17.24
CA PHE A 224 12.00 -20.62 18.20
C PHE A 224 11.19 -21.90 18.08
N LYS A 225 9.85 -21.80 17.95
CA LYS A 225 9.01 -22.98 17.71
C LYS A 225 9.34 -23.69 16.39
N ALA A 226 9.59 -22.93 15.33
CA ALA A 226 9.96 -23.48 14.04
C ALA A 226 11.30 -24.24 14.08
N ALA A 227 12.26 -23.82 14.91
CA ALA A 227 13.54 -24.53 15.05
C ALA A 227 13.36 -25.97 15.55
N GLU A 228 12.36 -26.24 16.40
CA GLU A 228 12.06 -27.57 16.93
C GLU A 228 11.20 -28.41 15.98
N ALA A 229 10.62 -27.83 14.95
CA ALA A 229 9.74 -28.52 14.01
C ALA A 229 10.52 -29.57 13.20
N LYS A 230 9.89 -30.71 13.01
CA LYS A 230 10.43 -31.84 12.20
C LYS A 230 9.91 -31.86 10.78
N SER A 231 8.79 -31.18 10.53
CA SER A 231 8.16 -31.11 9.20
C SER A 231 7.67 -29.69 8.90
N PHE A 232 7.76 -29.31 7.64
CA PHE A 232 7.38 -28.00 7.15
C PHE A 232 6.49 -28.11 5.90
N GLY A 233 5.46 -27.29 5.84
CA GLY A 233 4.75 -26.96 4.60
C GLY A 233 5.20 -25.59 4.10
N ILE A 234 5.63 -25.50 2.84
CA ILE A 234 5.98 -24.23 2.21
C ILE A 234 4.83 -23.84 1.30
N ILE A 235 4.19 -22.71 1.58
CA ILE A 235 3.14 -22.15 0.76
C ILE A 235 3.75 -21.13 -0.20
N ILE A 236 3.50 -21.32 -1.49
CA ILE A 236 3.93 -20.39 -2.54
C ILE A 236 2.70 -19.65 -3.04
N GLY A 237 2.69 -18.31 -2.91
CA GLY A 237 1.65 -17.49 -3.50
C GLY A 237 1.74 -17.51 -5.02
N LEU A 238 0.58 -17.61 -5.69
CA LEU A 238 0.50 -17.64 -7.16
C LEU A 238 0.16 -16.28 -7.77
N LYS A 239 -0.12 -15.28 -6.93
CA LYS A 239 -0.34 -13.89 -7.38
C LYS A 239 0.94 -13.33 -8.01
N GLU A 240 0.83 -12.57 -9.09
CA GLU A 240 1.96 -12.19 -9.95
C GLU A 240 3.14 -11.57 -9.18
N GLY A 241 2.90 -10.57 -8.35
CA GLY A 241 3.93 -9.92 -7.53
C GLY A 241 4.34 -10.69 -6.26
N GLN A 242 3.70 -11.83 -5.96
CA GLN A 242 3.97 -12.66 -4.78
C GLN A 242 4.61 -14.00 -5.13
N LEU A 243 4.68 -14.34 -6.41
CA LEU A 243 5.19 -15.62 -6.87
C LEU A 243 6.71 -15.72 -6.66
N SER A 244 7.12 -16.53 -5.70
CA SER A 244 8.53 -16.77 -5.40
C SER A 244 8.89 -18.26 -5.42
N LYS A 245 8.63 -18.92 -6.58
CA LYS A 245 8.90 -20.35 -6.77
C LYS A 245 10.38 -20.71 -6.55
N VAL A 246 11.30 -19.89 -7.06
CA VAL A 246 12.75 -20.12 -6.93
C VAL A 246 13.16 -20.09 -5.46
N PHE A 247 12.68 -19.11 -4.71
CA PHE A 247 12.96 -19.01 -3.27
C PHE A 247 12.36 -20.19 -2.50
N GLY A 248 11.10 -20.57 -2.78
CA GLY A 248 10.43 -21.72 -2.14
C GLY A 248 11.20 -23.03 -2.36
N LEU A 249 11.66 -23.29 -3.60
CA LEU A 249 12.47 -24.48 -3.93
C LEU A 249 13.85 -24.46 -3.25
N LYS A 250 14.51 -23.31 -3.18
CA LYS A 250 15.78 -23.16 -2.46
C LYS A 250 15.58 -23.43 -0.97
N PHE A 251 14.57 -22.84 -0.37
CA PHE A 251 14.27 -22.99 1.05
C PHE A 251 13.93 -24.46 1.41
N LYS A 252 13.16 -25.14 0.55
CA LYS A 252 12.92 -26.58 0.68
C LYS A 252 14.22 -27.37 0.78
N LYS A 253 15.15 -27.17 -0.19
CA LYS A 253 16.44 -27.87 -0.21
C LYS A 253 17.26 -27.63 1.05
N GLU A 254 17.29 -26.41 1.57
CA GLU A 254 18.04 -26.11 2.81
C GLU A 254 17.43 -26.82 4.02
N LEU A 255 16.11 -26.83 4.17
CA LEU A 255 15.44 -27.54 5.25
C LEU A 255 15.63 -29.06 5.17
N GLU A 256 15.61 -29.65 3.96
CA GLU A 256 15.86 -31.08 3.74
C GLU A 256 17.30 -31.45 4.11
N LYS A 257 18.30 -30.61 3.84
CA LYS A 257 19.69 -30.82 4.28
C LYS A 257 19.81 -30.89 5.81
N GLU A 258 18.97 -30.10 6.52
CA GLU A 258 18.89 -30.12 7.99
C GLU A 258 18.05 -31.33 8.52
N GLY A 259 17.71 -32.27 7.67
CA GLY A 259 16.97 -33.49 8.05
C GLY A 259 15.47 -33.26 8.30
N LYS A 260 14.90 -32.13 7.86
CA LYS A 260 13.48 -31.83 8.01
C LYS A 260 12.66 -32.46 6.88
N LYS A 261 11.43 -32.86 7.19
CA LYS A 261 10.46 -33.29 6.15
C LYS A 261 9.83 -32.02 5.57
N VAL A 262 9.81 -31.88 4.23
CA VAL A 262 9.30 -30.66 3.58
C VAL A 262 8.37 -30.97 2.44
N GLN A 263 7.20 -30.31 2.42
CA GLN A 263 6.22 -30.35 1.35
C GLN A 263 6.04 -28.92 0.78
N LEU A 264 5.85 -28.83 -0.56
CA LEU A 264 5.45 -27.61 -1.26
C LEU A 264 3.95 -27.66 -1.54
#